data_12495159e6550090dc2e8328ad339e13
#
_entry.id   12495159e6550090dc2e8328ad339e13
#
_cell.length_a   1.000
_cell.length_b   1.000
_cell.length_c   1.000
_cell.angle_alpha   90.00
_cell.angle_beta   90.00
_cell.angle_gamma   90.00
#
_symmetry.space_group_name_H-M   'P 1'
#
loop_
_entity.id
_entity.type
_entity.pdbx_description
1 polymer ?
#
loop_
_entity_poly.entity_id
_entity_poly.type
_entity_poly.pdbx_seq_one_letter_code
_entity_poly.pdbx_strand_id
1 'polypeptide(L)'
;MKLHFIQQDAWVEPGEYLGWAKRNGYQVSFTKCWLHEELPQKADADLLVVLGGFQCPATTKEECDYFNSAAEQELIRKYVKAERAVVGVCLGAQLVGEALGAEYGHSPQKEIGPVRARLTPQGKEDPFLRGFSDVFDAGAWHNDMPGLTEDAVILAESDGCPRQIVRYGRYIYGFQTHMEFTHDIIEAGLKEVGGEIRAVGPFIQTAEELLAYDYTDMNRMLSSFLDAMMEDYRKQHMSVPQMLAKMIAFSEGNIHDIDHFIRVWTYAKVIGELEQLDEETQYLLEIAAITHDIACPLCREKYGNTNGKYQEEEGVPLVEAFLCDTGMNTDQIERVKYLVGHHHTLSGIEGIDYQILIEADYIANALENRYDRKNILNFLNKIVKTAAGEQLIRSVFCL
;
A
#
# COMPACT_ATOMS: atom_id res chain seq x y z
N MET A 1 -3.57 -9.31 -0.84
CA MET A 1 -3.40 -7.85 -0.95
C MET A 1 -4.63 -7.14 -0.41
N LYS A 2 -4.46 -5.92 0.10
CA LYS A 2 -5.53 -5.10 0.69
C LYS A 2 -5.84 -3.91 -0.18
N LEU A 3 -7.10 -3.54 -0.24
CA LEU A 3 -7.58 -2.35 -0.90
C LEU A 3 -8.46 -1.55 0.06
N HIS A 4 -8.23 -0.25 0.18
CA HIS A 4 -9.04 0.66 0.97
C HIS A 4 -9.70 1.71 0.09
N PHE A 5 -11.01 1.90 0.27
CA PHE A 5 -11.77 2.94 -0.40
C PHE A 5 -12.06 4.10 0.55
N ILE A 6 -11.80 5.33 0.10
CA ILE A 6 -12.43 6.52 0.68
C ILE A 6 -13.63 6.85 -0.19
N GLN A 7 -14.81 6.78 0.40
CA GLN A 7 -16.09 7.01 -0.27
C GLN A 7 -16.75 8.24 0.34
N GLN A 8 -16.95 9.27 -0.46
CA GLN A 8 -17.43 10.58 0.01
C GLN A 8 -18.92 10.56 0.30
N ASP A 9 -19.72 10.00 -0.61
CA ASP A 9 -21.18 10.03 -0.56
C ASP A 9 -21.78 8.63 -0.75
N ALA A 10 -22.95 8.41 -0.19
CA ALA A 10 -23.60 7.08 -0.18
C ALA A 10 -23.88 6.51 -1.58
N TRP A 11 -24.15 7.40 -2.56
CA TRP A 11 -24.46 7.04 -3.95
C TRP A 11 -23.22 6.92 -4.83
N VAL A 12 -22.06 7.43 -4.40
CA VAL A 12 -20.78 7.31 -5.13
C VAL A 12 -20.15 5.97 -4.82
N GLU A 13 -20.66 4.93 -5.48
CA GLU A 13 -20.16 3.58 -5.30
C GLU A 13 -18.89 3.32 -6.11
N PRO A 14 -18.01 2.41 -5.65
CA PRO A 14 -16.74 2.13 -6.32
C PRO A 14 -16.87 1.33 -7.63
N GLY A 15 -18.07 0.89 -8.00
CA GLY A 15 -18.36 0.23 -9.27
C GLY A 15 -17.38 -0.88 -9.63
N GLU A 16 -16.79 -0.75 -10.82
CA GLU A 16 -15.85 -1.76 -11.34
C GLU A 16 -14.57 -1.89 -10.49
N TYR A 17 -14.11 -0.86 -9.76
CA TYR A 17 -13.00 -1.03 -8.81
C TYR A 17 -13.29 -2.12 -7.77
N LEU A 18 -14.52 -2.12 -7.22
CA LEU A 18 -14.93 -3.16 -6.26
C LEU A 18 -15.13 -4.51 -6.94
N GLY A 19 -15.73 -4.52 -8.14
CA GLY A 19 -15.90 -5.72 -8.95
C GLY A 19 -14.55 -6.40 -9.22
N TRP A 20 -13.59 -5.63 -9.68
CA TRP A 20 -12.22 -6.07 -9.93
C TRP A 20 -11.53 -6.60 -8.65
N ALA A 21 -11.61 -5.84 -7.55
CA ALA A 21 -10.99 -6.24 -6.29
C ALA A 21 -11.52 -7.59 -5.77
N LYS A 22 -12.84 -7.80 -5.87
CA LYS A 22 -13.48 -9.08 -5.49
C LYS A 22 -13.02 -10.24 -6.37
N ARG A 23 -12.96 -10.05 -7.69
CA ARG A 23 -12.49 -11.09 -8.64
C ARG A 23 -11.04 -11.47 -8.39
N ASN A 24 -10.20 -10.53 -7.95
CA ASN A 24 -8.78 -10.73 -7.65
C ASN A 24 -8.49 -11.10 -6.19
N GLY A 25 -9.52 -11.34 -5.36
CA GLY A 25 -9.38 -11.83 -3.99
C GLY A 25 -8.76 -10.82 -3.02
N TYR A 26 -8.93 -9.51 -3.27
CA TYR A 26 -8.48 -8.48 -2.35
C TYR A 26 -9.30 -8.45 -1.06
N GLN A 27 -8.65 -8.23 0.05
CA GLN A 27 -9.30 -7.81 1.28
C GLN A 27 -9.68 -6.34 1.15
N VAL A 28 -10.99 -6.07 1.13
CA VAL A 28 -11.53 -4.73 0.90
C VAL A 28 -12.01 -4.10 2.19
N SER A 29 -11.68 -2.83 2.39
CA SER A 29 -12.18 -1.99 3.47
C SER A 29 -12.61 -0.61 2.96
N PHE A 30 -13.41 0.10 3.77
CA PHE A 30 -13.98 1.40 3.42
C PHE A 30 -13.82 2.38 4.55
N THR A 31 -13.68 3.66 4.22
CA THR A 31 -14.06 4.79 5.05
C THR A 31 -15.23 5.50 4.35
N LYS A 32 -16.38 5.49 4.99
CA LYS A 32 -17.61 6.11 4.51
C LYS A 32 -17.77 7.49 5.14
N CYS A 33 -17.33 8.53 4.42
CA CYS A 33 -17.23 9.89 4.96
C CYS A 33 -18.59 10.43 5.42
N TRP A 34 -19.67 10.16 4.67
CA TRP A 34 -21.01 10.61 5.05
C TRP A 34 -21.57 9.97 6.33
N LEU A 35 -20.94 8.90 6.83
CA LEU A 35 -21.22 8.31 8.14
C LEU A 35 -20.30 8.83 9.24
N HIS A 36 -19.47 9.84 8.93
CA HIS A 36 -18.46 10.40 9.80
C HIS A 36 -17.45 9.35 10.31
N GLU A 37 -17.17 8.31 9.50
CA GLU A 37 -16.14 7.34 9.83
C GLU A 37 -14.76 8.00 9.80
N GLU A 38 -13.91 7.63 10.76
CA GLU A 38 -12.56 8.16 10.84
C GLU A 38 -11.67 7.60 9.74
N LEU A 39 -10.84 8.47 9.14
CA LEU A 39 -9.83 8.06 8.18
C LEU A 39 -8.74 7.21 8.86
N PRO A 40 -8.18 6.20 8.16
CA PRO A 40 -7.06 5.43 8.67
C PRO A 40 -5.88 6.32 9.08
N GLN A 41 -5.27 6.02 10.22
CA GLN A 41 -4.11 6.77 10.69
C GLN A 41 -2.81 6.38 9.97
N LYS A 42 -2.78 5.20 9.36
CA LYS A 42 -1.64 4.60 8.65
C LYS A 42 -2.02 4.17 7.24
N ALA A 43 -1.00 3.97 6.39
CA ALA A 43 -1.13 3.44 5.03
C ALA A 43 -1.08 1.90 5.05
N ASP A 44 -2.14 1.24 5.57
CA ASP A 44 -2.15 -0.20 5.82
C ASP A 44 -2.62 -1.05 4.61
N ALA A 45 -3.15 -0.43 3.56
CA ALA A 45 -3.54 -1.12 2.34
C ALA A 45 -2.47 -1.01 1.25
N ASP A 46 -2.42 -2.00 0.35
CA ASP A 46 -1.53 -1.98 -0.82
C ASP A 46 -2.00 -0.99 -1.89
N LEU A 47 -3.32 -0.79 -1.98
CA LEU A 47 -3.96 0.16 -2.88
C LEU A 47 -4.97 1.03 -2.12
N LEU A 48 -4.85 2.33 -2.22
CA LEU A 48 -5.84 3.32 -1.81
C LEU A 48 -6.60 3.80 -3.05
N VAL A 49 -7.93 3.71 -3.02
CA VAL A 49 -8.80 4.33 -4.03
C VAL A 49 -9.61 5.44 -3.37
N VAL A 50 -9.36 6.68 -3.77
CA VAL A 50 -10.11 7.86 -3.31
C VAL A 50 -11.17 8.16 -4.36
N LEU A 51 -12.43 7.91 -4.02
CA LEU A 51 -13.56 8.07 -4.95
C LEU A 51 -13.94 9.53 -5.16
N GLY A 52 -14.84 9.73 -6.11
CA GLY A 52 -15.45 11.03 -6.41
C GLY A 52 -16.38 11.54 -5.32
N GLY A 53 -17.01 12.68 -5.60
CA GLY A 53 -18.00 13.33 -4.72
C GLY A 53 -18.48 14.63 -5.34
N PHE A 54 -19.48 15.28 -4.76
CA PHE A 54 -19.97 16.61 -5.17
C PHE A 54 -19.06 17.75 -4.70
N GLN A 55 -18.19 17.47 -3.75
CA GLN A 55 -17.26 18.43 -3.18
C GLN A 55 -16.14 18.76 -4.17
N CYS A 56 -15.39 19.82 -3.89
CA CYS A 56 -14.10 20.10 -4.50
C CYS A 56 -13.04 20.20 -3.37
N PRO A 57 -11.74 20.17 -3.66
CA PRO A 57 -10.71 20.27 -2.65
C PRO A 57 -10.80 21.51 -1.74
N ALA A 58 -11.43 22.58 -2.21
CA ALA A 58 -11.65 23.80 -1.44
C ALA A 58 -12.93 23.79 -0.58
N THR A 59 -13.77 22.75 -0.68
CA THR A 59 -15.02 22.65 0.11
C THR A 59 -14.70 22.66 1.59
N THR A 60 -15.33 23.57 2.33
CA THR A 60 -15.14 23.77 3.78
C THR A 60 -16.05 22.83 4.59
N LYS A 61 -15.72 22.69 5.90
CA LYS A 61 -16.59 21.92 6.82
C LYS A 61 -17.93 22.56 7.08
N GLU A 62 -18.07 23.87 6.86
CA GLU A 62 -19.34 24.59 6.96
C GLU A 62 -20.25 24.27 5.78
N GLU A 63 -19.69 23.95 4.61
CA GLU A 63 -20.42 23.55 3.41
C GLU A 63 -20.74 22.04 3.39
N CYS A 64 -19.83 21.23 3.91
CA CYS A 64 -19.98 19.77 4.03
C CYS A 64 -19.27 19.25 5.29
N ASP A 65 -20.03 18.97 6.33
CA ASP A 65 -19.53 18.68 7.68
C ASP A 65 -18.76 17.35 7.81
N TYR A 66 -19.01 16.40 6.90
CA TYR A 66 -18.30 15.11 6.85
C TYR A 66 -17.09 15.10 5.92
N PHE A 67 -16.91 16.13 5.07
CA PHE A 67 -15.77 16.20 4.17
C PHE A 67 -14.58 16.91 4.83
N ASN A 68 -13.40 16.31 4.74
CA ASN A 68 -12.17 16.88 5.28
C ASN A 68 -11.00 16.74 4.31
N SER A 69 -10.95 17.66 3.33
CA SER A 69 -9.91 17.70 2.30
C SER A 69 -8.49 17.58 2.86
N ALA A 70 -8.17 18.32 3.94
CA ALA A 70 -6.83 18.32 4.51
C ALA A 70 -6.45 16.97 5.12
N ALA A 71 -7.39 16.27 5.78
CA ALA A 71 -7.15 14.97 6.36
C ALA A 71 -6.98 13.87 5.29
N GLU A 72 -7.77 13.94 4.21
CA GLU A 72 -7.65 13.02 3.08
C GLU A 72 -6.32 13.21 2.33
N GLN A 73 -5.93 14.46 2.08
CA GLN A 73 -4.62 14.78 1.51
C GLN A 73 -3.48 14.28 2.40
N GLU A 74 -3.60 14.39 3.72
CA GLU A 74 -2.59 13.87 4.65
C GLU A 74 -2.49 12.33 4.57
N LEU A 75 -3.63 11.63 4.47
CA LEU A 75 -3.63 10.18 4.26
C LEU A 75 -3.00 9.81 2.92
N ILE A 76 -3.34 10.51 1.83
CA ILE A 76 -2.72 10.29 0.52
C ILE A 76 -1.19 10.46 0.62
N ARG A 77 -0.69 11.51 1.28
CA ARG A 77 0.77 11.70 1.51
C ARG A 77 1.40 10.54 2.27
N LYS A 78 0.70 9.95 3.25
CA LYS A 78 1.20 8.77 3.98
C LYS A 78 1.32 7.56 3.05
N TYR A 79 0.34 7.33 2.16
CA TYR A 79 0.41 6.26 1.17
C TYR A 79 1.56 6.48 0.17
N VAL A 80 1.73 7.70 -0.33
CA VAL A 80 2.84 8.06 -1.23
C VAL A 80 4.19 7.86 -0.54
N LYS A 81 4.35 8.33 0.71
CA LYS A 81 5.57 8.14 1.49
C LYS A 81 5.88 6.66 1.75
N ALA A 82 4.85 5.85 1.95
CA ALA A 82 4.98 4.40 2.16
C ALA A 82 5.13 3.61 0.84
N GLU A 83 5.29 4.31 -0.30
CA GLU A 83 5.38 3.73 -1.66
C GLU A 83 4.21 2.81 -2.03
N ARG A 84 3.03 3.05 -1.43
CA ARG A 84 1.78 2.34 -1.72
C ARG A 84 1.11 2.90 -2.95
N ALA A 85 0.33 2.05 -3.64
CA ALA A 85 -0.42 2.49 -4.80
C ALA A 85 -1.61 3.38 -4.40
N VAL A 86 -1.84 4.45 -5.19
CA VAL A 86 -2.97 5.38 -5.00
C VAL A 86 -3.64 5.66 -6.34
N VAL A 87 -4.96 5.50 -6.38
CA VAL A 87 -5.79 5.92 -7.51
C VAL A 87 -6.87 6.88 -7.00
N GLY A 88 -6.83 8.11 -7.48
CA GLY A 88 -7.89 9.10 -7.26
C GLY A 88 -8.86 9.11 -8.44
N VAL A 89 -10.17 9.25 -8.16
CA VAL A 89 -11.25 9.28 -9.15
C VAL A 89 -12.03 10.59 -8.99
N CYS A 90 -12.16 11.39 -10.04
CA CYS A 90 -12.86 12.67 -10.07
C CYS A 90 -12.34 13.60 -8.94
N LEU A 91 -13.12 13.89 -7.90
CA LEU A 91 -12.65 14.61 -6.71
C LEU A 91 -11.39 13.98 -6.12
N GLY A 92 -11.33 12.65 -6.06
CA GLY A 92 -10.14 11.94 -5.59
C GLY A 92 -8.90 12.22 -6.43
N ALA A 93 -9.01 12.38 -7.74
CA ALA A 93 -7.90 12.77 -8.60
C ALA A 93 -7.39 14.19 -8.30
N GLN A 94 -8.30 15.10 -7.99
CA GLN A 94 -7.98 16.47 -7.58
C GLN A 94 -7.26 16.46 -6.21
N LEU A 95 -7.75 15.67 -5.25
CA LEU A 95 -7.13 15.51 -3.92
C LEU A 95 -5.72 14.89 -4.00
N VAL A 96 -5.48 13.97 -4.94
CA VAL A 96 -4.12 13.44 -5.19
C VAL A 96 -3.19 14.56 -5.65
N GLY A 97 -3.61 15.38 -6.61
CA GLY A 97 -2.84 16.56 -7.05
C GLY A 97 -2.51 17.51 -5.90
N GLU A 98 -3.55 17.90 -5.13
CA GLU A 98 -3.42 18.78 -3.96
C GLU A 98 -2.49 18.23 -2.88
N ALA A 99 -2.60 16.92 -2.59
CA ALA A 99 -1.73 16.25 -1.63
C ALA A 99 -0.25 16.33 -2.01
N LEU A 100 0.04 16.43 -3.32
CA LEU A 100 1.37 16.54 -3.89
C LEU A 100 1.78 17.99 -4.22
N GLY A 101 0.97 18.98 -3.80
CA GLY A 101 1.28 20.39 -3.93
C GLY A 101 0.83 21.03 -5.26
N ALA A 102 -0.07 20.39 -6.00
CA ALA A 102 -0.59 20.88 -7.27
C ALA A 102 -2.07 21.32 -7.13
N GLU A 103 -2.33 22.60 -7.21
CA GLU A 103 -3.67 23.18 -7.09
C GLU A 103 -4.60 22.70 -8.23
N TYR A 104 -5.79 22.20 -7.87
CA TYR A 104 -6.82 21.83 -8.83
C TYR A 104 -7.33 23.05 -9.60
N GLY A 105 -8.01 22.84 -10.72
CA GLY A 105 -8.55 23.93 -11.52
C GLY A 105 -9.85 23.54 -12.22
N HIS A 106 -10.52 24.55 -12.83
CA HIS A 106 -11.71 24.28 -13.63
C HIS A 106 -11.33 23.71 -15.00
N SER A 107 -12.09 22.71 -15.45
CA SER A 107 -12.02 22.24 -16.84
C SER A 107 -12.52 23.33 -17.80
N PRO A 108 -11.99 23.41 -19.02
CA PRO A 108 -12.50 24.33 -20.06
C PRO A 108 -13.99 24.15 -20.33
N GLN A 109 -14.50 22.93 -20.21
CA GLN A 109 -15.91 22.59 -20.38
C GLN A 109 -16.36 21.64 -19.27
N LYS A 110 -17.64 21.73 -18.91
CA LYS A 110 -18.30 20.72 -18.09
C LYS A 110 -18.59 19.48 -18.93
N GLU A 111 -18.31 18.33 -18.41
CA GLU A 111 -18.56 17.03 -19.05
C GLU A 111 -19.48 16.16 -18.20
N ILE A 112 -20.54 15.61 -18.81
CA ILE A 112 -21.45 14.64 -18.19
C ILE A 112 -21.80 13.56 -19.19
N GLY A 113 -21.49 12.30 -18.86
CA GLY A 113 -21.74 11.13 -19.69
C GLY A 113 -20.48 10.58 -20.34
N PRO A 114 -20.60 9.59 -21.22
CA PRO A 114 -19.50 9.11 -22.02
C PRO A 114 -18.93 10.21 -22.93
N VAL A 115 -17.66 10.54 -22.74
CA VAL A 115 -16.93 11.52 -23.54
C VAL A 115 -15.81 10.84 -24.31
N ARG A 116 -15.50 11.35 -25.51
CA ARG A 116 -14.42 10.83 -26.33
C ARG A 116 -13.08 11.31 -25.80
N ALA A 117 -12.32 10.42 -25.18
CA ALA A 117 -10.97 10.66 -24.71
C ALA A 117 -9.92 10.06 -25.67
N ARG A 118 -8.70 10.57 -25.60
CA ARG A 118 -7.55 10.08 -26.38
C ARG A 118 -6.31 10.01 -25.50
N LEU A 119 -5.51 8.97 -25.68
CA LEU A 119 -4.19 8.87 -25.06
C LEU A 119 -3.24 9.92 -25.66
N THR A 120 -2.50 10.60 -24.79
CA THR A 120 -1.35 11.42 -25.20
C THR A 120 -0.22 10.51 -25.73
N PRO A 121 0.84 11.05 -26.35
CA PRO A 121 2.03 10.26 -26.67
C PRO A 121 2.59 9.54 -25.45
N GLN A 122 2.64 10.20 -24.29
CA GLN A 122 3.08 9.62 -23.02
C GLN A 122 2.11 8.56 -22.50
N GLY A 123 0.81 8.75 -22.69
CA GLY A 123 -0.21 7.75 -22.32
C GLY A 123 -0.08 6.45 -23.12
N LYS A 124 0.30 6.54 -24.41
CA LYS A 124 0.57 5.36 -25.24
C LYS A 124 1.81 4.57 -24.81
N GLU A 125 2.76 5.25 -24.19
CA GLU A 125 4.01 4.64 -23.66
C GLU A 125 3.85 4.15 -22.22
N ASP A 126 2.77 4.55 -21.53
CA ASP A 126 2.55 4.14 -20.15
C ASP A 126 2.33 2.63 -20.04
N PRO A 127 3.12 1.92 -19.20
CA PRO A 127 3.08 0.47 -19.15
C PRO A 127 1.76 -0.09 -18.66
N PHE A 128 0.98 0.69 -17.91
CA PHE A 128 -0.28 0.24 -17.31
C PHE A 128 -1.52 0.59 -18.16
N LEU A 129 -1.39 1.48 -19.14
CA LEU A 129 -2.47 1.85 -20.07
C LEU A 129 -2.47 1.03 -21.38
N ARG A 130 -1.67 -0.02 -21.48
CA ARG A 130 -1.60 -0.86 -22.71
C ARG A 130 -2.93 -1.52 -23.10
N GLY A 131 -3.86 -1.66 -22.16
CA GLY A 131 -5.22 -2.16 -22.41
C GLY A 131 -6.19 -1.11 -22.96
N PHE A 132 -5.77 0.15 -23.04
CA PHE A 132 -6.58 1.25 -23.57
C PHE A 132 -6.38 1.38 -25.08
N SER A 133 -7.47 1.71 -25.79
CA SER A 133 -7.38 2.13 -27.17
C SER A 133 -6.82 3.55 -27.27
N ASP A 134 -6.17 3.90 -28.38
CA ASP A 134 -5.65 5.26 -28.61
C ASP A 134 -6.72 6.33 -28.42
N VAL A 135 -7.96 6.00 -28.80
CA VAL A 135 -9.17 6.79 -28.60
C VAL A 135 -10.23 5.88 -28.00
N PHE A 136 -10.82 6.30 -26.89
CA PHE A 136 -11.76 5.51 -26.11
C PHE A 136 -12.86 6.39 -25.53
N ASP A 137 -13.96 5.78 -25.13
CA ASP A 137 -15.00 6.48 -24.38
C ASP A 137 -14.69 6.38 -22.88
N ALA A 138 -14.79 7.50 -22.18
CA ALA A 138 -14.58 7.62 -20.74
C ALA A 138 -15.82 8.24 -20.09
N GLY A 139 -16.24 7.73 -18.95
CA GLY A 139 -17.30 8.34 -18.17
C GLY A 139 -16.86 9.69 -17.62
N ALA A 140 -17.76 10.66 -17.63
CA ALA A 140 -17.52 11.98 -17.06
C ALA A 140 -18.73 12.45 -16.25
N TRP A 141 -18.46 13.14 -15.16
CA TRP A 141 -19.44 13.88 -14.36
C TRP A 141 -18.69 14.95 -13.56
N HIS A 142 -18.13 15.94 -14.26
CA HIS A 142 -17.24 16.90 -13.62
C HIS A 142 -17.22 18.27 -14.31
N ASN A 143 -16.73 19.27 -13.58
CA ASN A 143 -16.45 20.63 -14.05
C ASN A 143 -15.02 21.06 -13.70
N ASP A 144 -14.33 20.25 -12.92
CA ASP A 144 -12.99 20.51 -12.40
C ASP A 144 -12.02 19.45 -12.93
N MET A 145 -10.73 19.71 -12.78
CA MET A 145 -9.66 18.82 -13.20
C MET A 145 -8.49 18.87 -12.18
N PRO A 146 -7.69 17.80 -12.06
CA PRO A 146 -6.57 17.75 -11.13
C PRO A 146 -5.47 18.74 -11.50
N GLY A 147 -4.74 19.25 -10.48
CA GLY A 147 -3.54 20.03 -10.64
C GLY A 147 -2.38 19.19 -11.19
N LEU A 148 -1.31 19.84 -11.65
CA LEU A 148 -0.09 19.19 -12.15
C LEU A 148 1.10 19.61 -11.32
N THR A 149 1.82 18.63 -10.74
CA THR A 149 3.16 18.84 -10.22
C THR A 149 4.17 18.98 -11.36
N GLU A 150 5.41 19.39 -11.07
CA GLU A 150 6.46 19.51 -12.07
C GLU A 150 6.72 18.19 -12.84
N ASP A 151 6.64 17.06 -12.13
CA ASP A 151 6.89 15.72 -12.69
C ASP A 151 5.60 15.01 -13.16
N ALA A 152 4.44 15.63 -13.02
CA ALA A 152 3.18 15.02 -13.44
C ALA A 152 3.09 14.84 -14.94
N VAL A 153 2.55 13.70 -15.38
CA VAL A 153 2.41 13.36 -16.79
C VAL A 153 0.93 13.21 -17.15
N ILE A 154 0.45 14.00 -18.10
CA ILE A 154 -0.89 13.83 -18.66
C ILE A 154 -0.88 12.63 -19.61
N LEU A 155 -1.69 11.63 -19.30
CA LEU A 155 -1.78 10.38 -20.06
C LEU A 155 -2.99 10.33 -21.01
N ALA A 156 -4.08 11.00 -20.66
CA ALA A 156 -5.27 11.12 -21.52
C ALA A 156 -5.92 12.49 -21.38
N GLU A 157 -6.57 12.90 -22.48
CA GLU A 157 -7.29 14.17 -22.60
C GLU A 157 -8.58 13.97 -23.40
N SER A 158 -9.56 14.90 -23.24
CA SER A 158 -10.74 15.07 -24.11
C SER A 158 -10.78 16.49 -24.66
N ASP A 159 -11.73 16.77 -25.55
CA ASP A 159 -11.92 18.13 -26.05
C ASP A 159 -12.49 19.08 -24.97
N GLY A 160 -13.14 18.55 -23.94
CA GLY A 160 -13.68 19.33 -22.81
C GLY A 160 -12.73 19.44 -21.62
N CYS A 161 -11.84 18.47 -21.44
CA CYS A 161 -10.90 18.43 -20.30
C CYS A 161 -9.51 17.94 -20.74
N PRO A 162 -8.45 18.74 -20.59
CA PRO A 162 -7.11 18.36 -20.99
C PRO A 162 -6.39 17.42 -20.01
N ARG A 163 -7.04 17.01 -18.89
CA ARG A 163 -6.41 16.22 -17.82
C ARG A 163 -7.32 15.09 -17.36
N GLN A 164 -7.65 14.18 -18.29
CA GLN A 164 -8.55 13.05 -18.02
C GLN A 164 -7.88 11.93 -17.22
N ILE A 165 -6.60 11.66 -17.50
CA ILE A 165 -5.77 10.73 -16.71
C ILE A 165 -4.43 11.40 -16.51
N VAL A 166 -3.98 11.46 -15.24
CA VAL A 166 -2.69 12.05 -14.85
C VAL A 166 -1.93 11.05 -13.99
N ARG A 167 -0.64 10.87 -14.27
CA ARG A 167 0.28 10.12 -13.44
C ARG A 167 1.18 11.07 -12.67
N TYR A 168 1.28 10.89 -11.35
CA TYR A 168 2.13 11.66 -10.44
C TYR A 168 3.34 10.87 -9.94
N GLY A 169 3.33 9.56 -10.05
CA GLY A 169 4.39 8.65 -9.64
C GLY A 169 4.16 7.27 -10.25
N ARG A 170 5.05 6.33 -10.00
CA ARG A 170 4.96 4.99 -10.61
C ARG A 170 3.60 4.32 -10.37
N TYR A 171 3.06 4.46 -9.14
CA TYR A 171 1.79 3.85 -8.75
C TYR A 171 0.78 4.89 -8.27
N ILE A 172 0.94 6.17 -8.63
CA ILE A 172 0.08 7.27 -8.19
C ILE A 172 -0.62 7.86 -9.41
N TYR A 173 -1.93 7.63 -9.51
CA TYR A 173 -2.74 8.03 -10.66
C TYR A 173 -3.97 8.82 -10.24
N GLY A 174 -4.30 9.84 -11.02
CA GLY A 174 -5.57 10.57 -10.96
C GLY A 174 -6.37 10.34 -12.23
N PHE A 175 -7.53 9.74 -12.10
CA PHE A 175 -8.55 9.61 -13.14
C PHE A 175 -9.60 10.69 -12.89
N GLN A 176 -9.60 11.76 -13.68
CA GLN A 176 -10.72 12.69 -13.66
C GLN A 176 -11.97 12.03 -14.25
N THR A 177 -11.76 11.07 -15.13
CA THR A 177 -12.78 10.20 -15.69
C THR A 177 -13.29 9.15 -14.70
N HIS A 178 -14.50 8.68 -14.98
CA HIS A 178 -15.17 7.59 -14.29
C HIS A 178 -15.17 6.33 -15.16
N MET A 179 -14.13 5.51 -15.04
CA MET A 179 -14.03 4.23 -15.78
C MET A 179 -14.77 3.09 -15.05
N GLU A 180 -15.23 3.35 -13.83
CA GLU A 180 -15.94 2.43 -12.95
C GLU A 180 -17.46 2.44 -13.12
N PHE A 181 -18.02 3.36 -13.91
CA PHE A 181 -19.46 3.50 -14.06
C PHE A 181 -20.13 2.19 -14.47
N THR A 182 -21.29 1.97 -13.86
CA THR A 182 -22.24 0.90 -14.17
C THR A 182 -23.63 1.49 -14.29
N HIS A 183 -24.59 0.75 -14.84
CA HIS A 183 -25.99 1.20 -14.88
C HIS A 183 -26.53 1.57 -13.50
N ASP A 184 -26.21 0.77 -12.46
CA ASP A 184 -26.68 1.01 -11.10
C ASP A 184 -26.17 2.32 -10.53
N ILE A 185 -24.86 2.65 -10.77
CA ILE A 185 -24.25 3.91 -10.34
C ILE A 185 -24.91 5.10 -11.06
N ILE A 186 -25.12 4.98 -12.35
CA ILE A 186 -25.76 6.05 -13.14
C ILE A 186 -27.21 6.26 -12.66
N GLU A 187 -27.95 5.19 -12.44
CA GLU A 187 -29.33 5.28 -11.92
C GLU A 187 -29.38 5.94 -10.54
N ALA A 188 -28.45 5.57 -9.63
CA ALA A 188 -28.33 6.20 -8.32
C ALA A 188 -27.96 7.69 -8.42
N GLY A 189 -26.96 8.04 -9.23
CA GLY A 189 -26.54 9.43 -9.48
C GLY A 189 -27.67 10.28 -10.07
N LEU A 190 -28.40 9.75 -11.04
CA LEU A 190 -29.56 10.45 -11.62
C LEU A 190 -30.66 10.70 -10.58
N LYS A 191 -30.93 9.74 -9.70
CA LYS A 191 -31.89 9.93 -8.57
C LYS A 191 -31.45 11.06 -7.65
N GLU A 192 -30.15 11.16 -7.35
CA GLU A 192 -29.62 12.20 -6.48
C GLU A 192 -29.77 13.60 -7.08
N VAL A 193 -29.57 13.76 -8.38
CA VAL A 193 -29.77 15.05 -9.06
C VAL A 193 -31.21 15.32 -9.47
N GLY A 194 -32.18 14.55 -8.97
CA GLY A 194 -33.61 14.72 -9.20
C GLY A 194 -34.14 14.15 -10.52
N GLY A 195 -33.46 13.17 -11.09
CA GLY A 195 -33.88 12.40 -12.27
C GLY A 195 -33.62 13.08 -13.61
N GLU A 196 -33.13 14.31 -13.63
CA GLU A 196 -32.86 15.08 -14.86
C GLU A 196 -31.48 15.75 -14.83
N ILE A 197 -30.76 15.68 -15.95
CA ILE A 197 -29.58 16.51 -16.19
C ILE A 197 -30.05 17.83 -16.81
N ARG A 198 -30.03 18.89 -15.98
CA ARG A 198 -30.49 20.23 -16.37
C ARG A 198 -29.41 21.08 -17.07
N ALA A 199 -28.14 20.65 -16.95
CA ALA A 199 -27.06 21.33 -17.64
C ALA A 199 -27.15 21.08 -19.15
N VAL A 200 -26.74 22.08 -19.94
CA VAL A 200 -26.69 22.00 -21.38
C VAL A 200 -25.30 22.39 -21.85
N GLY A 201 -24.74 21.64 -22.76
CA GLY A 201 -23.41 21.90 -23.31
C GLY A 201 -22.99 20.86 -24.34
N PRO A 202 -21.90 21.12 -25.07
CA PRO A 202 -21.43 20.23 -26.15
C PRO A 202 -20.97 18.86 -25.65
N PHE A 203 -20.64 18.72 -24.34
CA PHE A 203 -20.15 17.51 -23.71
C PHE A 203 -21.07 17.02 -22.58
N ILE A 204 -22.36 17.38 -22.65
CA ILE A 204 -23.36 17.00 -21.65
C ILE A 204 -24.41 16.14 -22.33
N GLN A 205 -24.54 14.91 -21.89
CA GLN A 205 -25.53 13.95 -22.36
C GLN A 205 -26.79 13.98 -21.50
N THR A 206 -27.88 13.50 -22.07
CA THR A 206 -29.17 13.38 -21.39
C THR A 206 -29.17 12.14 -20.43
N ALA A 207 -30.09 12.11 -19.48
CA ALA A 207 -30.29 10.95 -18.61
C ALA A 207 -30.62 9.67 -19.42
N GLU A 208 -31.37 9.80 -20.53
CA GLU A 208 -31.73 8.68 -21.41
C GLU A 208 -30.49 8.12 -22.11
N GLU A 209 -29.59 8.98 -22.62
CA GLU A 209 -28.35 8.56 -23.26
C GLU A 209 -27.40 7.87 -22.26
N LEU A 210 -27.31 8.39 -21.01
CA LEU A 210 -26.53 7.76 -19.92
C LEU A 210 -27.04 6.36 -19.58
N LEU A 211 -28.36 6.20 -19.45
CA LEU A 211 -28.98 4.91 -19.12
C LEU A 211 -28.92 3.91 -20.29
N ALA A 212 -28.83 4.37 -21.53
CA ALA A 212 -28.73 3.52 -22.70
C ALA A 212 -27.30 3.08 -23.04
N TYR A 213 -26.26 3.69 -22.41
CA TYR A 213 -24.88 3.44 -22.76
C TYR A 213 -24.36 2.12 -22.15
N ASP A 214 -23.56 1.38 -22.92
CA ASP A 214 -22.86 0.17 -22.45
C ASP A 214 -21.48 0.50 -21.85
N TYR A 215 -21.36 0.41 -20.53
CA TYR A 215 -20.14 0.71 -19.78
C TYR A 215 -19.10 -0.40 -19.79
N THR A 216 -19.37 -1.54 -20.43
CA THR A 216 -18.53 -2.75 -20.36
C THR A 216 -17.10 -2.50 -20.84
N ASP A 217 -16.91 -1.75 -21.93
CA ASP A 217 -15.58 -1.47 -22.46
C ASP A 217 -14.74 -0.57 -21.53
N MET A 218 -15.36 0.43 -20.88
CA MET A 218 -14.69 1.26 -19.87
C MET A 218 -14.22 0.40 -18.71
N ASN A 219 -15.11 -0.45 -18.18
CA ASN A 219 -14.82 -1.33 -17.05
C ASN A 219 -13.70 -2.32 -17.37
N ARG A 220 -13.67 -2.83 -18.62
CA ARG A 220 -12.58 -3.72 -19.08
C ARG A 220 -11.25 -2.99 -19.14
N MET A 221 -11.20 -1.76 -19.62
CA MET A 221 -9.99 -0.94 -19.65
C MET A 221 -9.49 -0.62 -18.24
N LEU A 222 -10.39 -0.26 -17.31
CA LEU A 222 -10.05 -0.06 -15.91
C LEU A 222 -9.46 -1.34 -15.28
N SER A 223 -10.12 -2.47 -15.46
CA SER A 223 -9.63 -3.75 -14.97
C SER A 223 -8.23 -4.08 -15.52
N SER A 224 -7.99 -3.85 -16.81
CA SER A 224 -6.68 -4.07 -17.44
C SER A 224 -5.59 -3.16 -16.85
N PHE A 225 -5.91 -1.89 -16.56
CA PHE A 225 -5.02 -0.95 -15.89
C PHE A 225 -4.65 -1.44 -14.48
N LEU A 226 -5.67 -1.79 -13.70
CA LEU A 226 -5.47 -2.27 -12.31
C LEU A 226 -4.68 -3.58 -12.27
N ASP A 227 -4.95 -4.52 -13.18
CA ASP A 227 -4.19 -5.76 -13.30
C ASP A 227 -2.71 -5.49 -13.59
N ALA A 228 -2.42 -4.65 -14.60
CA ALA A 228 -1.05 -4.33 -14.99
C ALA A 228 -0.29 -3.59 -13.88
N MET A 229 -0.92 -2.58 -13.25
CA MET A 229 -0.34 -1.78 -12.20
C MET A 229 -0.06 -2.63 -10.95
N MET A 230 -1.04 -3.41 -10.49
CA MET A 230 -0.90 -4.18 -9.26
C MET A 230 -0.09 -5.47 -9.44
N GLU A 231 0.01 -6.01 -10.66
CA GLU A 231 0.98 -7.07 -10.95
C GLU A 231 2.42 -6.54 -10.89
N ASP A 232 2.69 -5.36 -11.45
CA ASP A 232 3.99 -4.70 -11.37
C ASP A 232 4.33 -4.32 -9.93
N TYR A 233 3.38 -3.73 -9.20
CA TYR A 233 3.49 -3.41 -7.78
C TYR A 233 3.90 -4.63 -6.95
N ARG A 234 3.22 -5.77 -7.14
CA ARG A 234 3.51 -7.02 -6.43
C ARG A 234 4.90 -7.57 -6.73
N LYS A 235 5.38 -7.42 -7.97
CA LYS A 235 6.74 -7.83 -8.36
C LYS A 235 7.82 -6.95 -7.72
N GLN A 236 7.52 -5.70 -7.44
CA GLN A 236 8.44 -4.76 -6.79
C GLN A 236 8.48 -4.95 -5.26
N HIS A 237 7.39 -5.43 -4.64
CA HIS A 237 7.27 -5.57 -3.19
C HIS A 237 7.31 -7.04 -2.80
N MET A 238 8.46 -7.51 -2.32
CA MET A 238 8.61 -8.91 -1.92
C MET A 238 7.78 -9.24 -0.68
N SER A 239 7.01 -10.33 -0.77
CA SER A 239 6.35 -10.93 0.38
C SER A 239 7.35 -11.65 1.28
N VAL A 240 6.99 -11.92 2.56
CA VAL A 240 7.84 -12.68 3.50
C VAL A 240 8.32 -14.02 2.91
N PRO A 241 7.48 -14.86 2.25
CA PRO A 241 7.96 -16.09 1.60
C PRO A 241 9.00 -15.84 0.49
N GLN A 242 8.87 -14.77 -0.29
CA GLN A 242 9.86 -14.42 -1.32
C GLN A 242 11.17 -13.94 -0.69
N MET A 243 11.08 -13.17 0.40
CA MET A 243 12.23 -12.74 1.17
C MET A 243 12.98 -13.92 1.79
N LEU A 244 12.24 -14.88 2.37
CA LEU A 244 12.81 -16.13 2.89
C LEU A 244 13.51 -16.93 1.78
N ALA A 245 12.90 -17.07 0.62
CA ALA A 245 13.51 -17.76 -0.52
C ALA A 245 14.79 -17.04 -0.99
N LYS A 246 14.80 -15.71 -1.03
CA LYS A 246 15.97 -14.89 -1.35
C LYS A 246 17.09 -15.10 -0.35
N MET A 247 16.78 -15.13 0.97
CA MET A 247 17.78 -15.37 2.02
C MET A 247 18.34 -16.79 1.98
N ILE A 248 17.51 -17.80 1.71
CA ILE A 248 17.97 -19.18 1.48
C ILE A 248 18.96 -19.24 0.32
N ALA A 249 18.65 -18.58 -0.80
CA ALA A 249 19.56 -18.51 -1.96
C ALA A 249 20.86 -17.77 -1.61
N PHE A 250 20.78 -16.66 -0.87
CA PHE A 250 21.94 -15.90 -0.38
C PHE A 250 22.87 -16.74 0.51
N SER A 251 22.33 -17.69 1.28
CA SER A 251 23.08 -18.53 2.20
C SER A 251 23.87 -19.66 1.52
N GLU A 252 23.82 -19.80 0.19
CA GLU A 252 24.63 -20.72 -0.63
C GLU A 252 24.69 -22.17 -0.10
N GLY A 253 23.58 -22.66 0.46
CA GLY A 253 23.45 -24.04 0.96
C GLY A 253 24.06 -24.27 2.37
N ASN A 254 24.37 -23.22 3.11
CA ASN A 254 24.75 -23.33 4.53
C ASN A 254 23.53 -23.75 5.36
N ILE A 255 23.34 -25.06 5.52
CA ILE A 255 22.19 -25.65 6.21
C ILE A 255 22.05 -25.16 7.65
N HIS A 256 23.16 -24.96 8.35
CA HIS A 256 23.14 -24.51 9.75
C HIS A 256 22.51 -23.11 9.87
N ASP A 257 22.99 -22.15 9.07
CA ASP A 257 22.48 -20.78 9.09
C ASP A 257 21.02 -20.75 8.59
N ILE A 258 20.68 -21.55 7.56
CA ILE A 258 19.31 -21.67 7.04
C ILE A 258 18.36 -22.20 8.12
N ASP A 259 18.69 -23.28 8.79
CA ASP A 259 17.87 -23.86 9.87
C ASP A 259 17.68 -22.84 11.00
N HIS A 260 18.74 -22.12 11.37
CA HIS A 260 18.71 -21.12 12.43
C HIS A 260 17.71 -20.01 12.12
N PHE A 261 17.88 -19.26 11.01
CA PHE A 261 16.99 -18.14 10.74
C PHE A 261 15.54 -18.57 10.44
N ILE A 262 15.29 -19.76 9.90
CA ILE A 262 13.93 -20.31 9.77
C ILE A 262 13.28 -20.50 11.14
N ARG A 263 14.01 -21.02 12.14
CA ARG A 263 13.50 -21.16 13.50
C ARG A 263 13.23 -19.82 14.15
N VAL A 264 14.19 -18.88 14.05
CA VAL A 264 14.01 -17.53 14.60
C VAL A 264 12.80 -16.85 13.96
N TRP A 265 12.68 -16.90 12.63
CA TRP A 265 11.50 -16.39 11.93
C TRP A 265 10.20 -17.04 12.40
N THR A 266 10.18 -18.37 12.57
CA THR A 266 8.97 -19.06 13.01
C THR A 266 8.55 -18.61 14.42
N TYR A 267 9.48 -18.49 15.36
CA TYR A 267 9.17 -18.00 16.70
C TYR A 267 8.77 -16.53 16.71
N ALA A 268 9.49 -15.68 15.98
CA ALA A 268 9.16 -14.26 15.84
C ALA A 268 7.76 -14.06 15.28
N LYS A 269 7.42 -14.78 14.21
CA LYS A 269 6.08 -14.77 13.63
C LYS A 269 4.99 -15.14 14.63
N VAL A 270 5.15 -16.27 15.31
CA VAL A 270 4.15 -16.76 16.29
C VAL A 270 4.01 -15.81 17.47
N ILE A 271 5.12 -15.30 18.02
CA ILE A 271 5.05 -14.33 19.13
C ILE A 271 4.37 -13.04 18.66
N GLY A 272 4.76 -12.49 17.51
CA GLY A 272 4.19 -11.25 17.00
C GLY A 272 2.67 -11.35 16.71
N GLU A 273 2.21 -12.46 16.11
CA GLU A 273 0.79 -12.71 15.87
C GLU A 273 -0.01 -12.84 17.19
N LEU A 274 0.55 -13.51 18.19
CA LEU A 274 -0.08 -13.65 19.52
C LEU A 274 -0.10 -12.34 20.31
N GLU A 275 0.93 -11.49 20.16
CA GLU A 275 0.98 -10.13 20.71
C GLU A 275 0.15 -9.13 19.88
N GLN A 276 -0.49 -9.57 18.80
CA GLN A 276 -1.38 -8.77 17.94
C GLN A 276 -0.68 -7.55 17.33
N LEU A 277 0.54 -7.73 16.84
CA LEU A 277 1.24 -6.68 16.13
C LEU A 277 0.44 -6.20 14.92
N ASP A 278 0.53 -4.91 14.59
CA ASP A 278 0.06 -4.43 13.31
C ASP A 278 0.88 -5.05 12.16
N GLU A 279 0.28 -5.09 10.96
CA GLU A 279 0.87 -5.81 9.83
C GLU A 279 2.24 -5.28 9.40
N GLU A 280 2.47 -3.98 9.50
CA GLU A 280 3.76 -3.40 9.14
C GLU A 280 4.84 -3.80 10.15
N THR A 281 4.56 -3.68 11.45
CA THR A 281 5.46 -4.11 12.51
C THR A 281 5.73 -5.62 12.43
N GLN A 282 4.69 -6.43 12.16
CA GLN A 282 4.82 -7.87 11.96
C GLN A 282 5.71 -8.19 10.74
N TYR A 283 5.49 -7.52 9.61
CA TYR A 283 6.31 -7.69 8.41
C TYR A 283 7.78 -7.36 8.67
N LEU A 284 8.06 -6.20 9.29
CA LEU A 284 9.43 -5.78 9.61
C LEU A 284 10.13 -6.73 10.56
N LEU A 285 9.41 -7.23 11.59
CA LEU A 285 9.91 -8.25 12.50
C LEU A 285 10.26 -9.54 11.76
N GLU A 286 9.38 -10.03 10.88
CA GLU A 286 9.63 -11.25 10.12
C GLU A 286 10.84 -11.10 9.18
N ILE A 287 10.99 -9.95 8.51
CA ILE A 287 12.16 -9.68 7.66
C ILE A 287 13.43 -9.58 8.49
N ALA A 288 13.40 -8.91 9.65
CA ALA A 288 14.53 -8.84 10.55
C ALA A 288 14.94 -10.24 11.06
N ALA A 289 13.97 -11.07 11.44
CA ALA A 289 14.21 -12.44 11.89
C ALA A 289 14.83 -13.33 10.79
N ILE A 290 14.45 -13.14 9.53
CA ILE A 290 15.04 -13.85 8.39
C ILE A 290 16.49 -13.39 8.15
N THR A 291 16.80 -12.11 8.39
CA THR A 291 18.08 -11.50 7.98
C THR A 291 19.03 -11.15 9.13
N HIS A 292 18.64 -11.38 10.41
CA HIS A 292 19.43 -10.93 11.57
C HIS A 292 20.89 -11.42 11.54
N ASP A 293 21.10 -12.64 11.12
CA ASP A 293 22.39 -13.33 11.06
C ASP A 293 23.05 -13.30 9.64
N ILE A 294 22.63 -12.38 8.76
CA ILE A 294 23.12 -12.26 7.38
C ILE A 294 24.66 -12.16 7.31
N ALA A 295 25.29 -11.63 8.34
CA ALA A 295 26.74 -11.44 8.42
C ALA A 295 27.51 -12.71 8.90
N CYS A 296 26.87 -13.76 9.35
CA CYS A 296 27.54 -14.93 9.91
C CYS A 296 28.57 -15.56 8.97
N PRO A 297 28.31 -15.76 7.66
CA PRO A 297 29.33 -16.25 6.73
C PRO A 297 30.54 -15.33 6.63
N LEU A 298 30.32 -14.03 6.47
CA LEU A 298 31.40 -13.04 6.41
C LEU A 298 32.20 -12.96 7.71
N CYS A 299 31.52 -13.04 8.86
CA CYS A 299 32.21 -13.03 10.16
C CYS A 299 33.09 -14.26 10.37
N ARG A 300 32.65 -15.44 9.94
CA ARG A 300 33.49 -16.66 9.95
C ARG A 300 34.71 -16.52 9.06
N GLU A 301 34.56 -15.97 7.87
CA GLU A 301 35.66 -15.74 6.94
C GLU A 301 36.66 -14.70 7.48
N LYS A 302 36.15 -13.53 7.90
CA LYS A 302 36.97 -12.36 8.26
C LYS A 302 37.61 -12.45 9.65
N TYR A 303 36.90 -13.03 10.62
CA TYR A 303 37.26 -13.03 12.03
C TYR A 303 37.47 -14.43 12.62
N GLY A 304 37.14 -15.50 11.89
CA GLY A 304 37.18 -16.89 12.36
C GLY A 304 36.13 -17.24 13.42
N ASN A 305 35.15 -16.37 13.64
CA ASN A 305 34.07 -16.58 14.61
C ASN A 305 32.86 -15.71 14.27
N THR A 306 31.73 -15.97 14.95
CA THR A 306 30.46 -15.21 14.81
C THR A 306 30.13 -14.46 16.11
N ASN A 307 31.07 -13.64 16.61
CA ASN A 307 30.82 -12.82 17.79
C ASN A 307 29.73 -11.78 17.49
N GLY A 308 28.76 -11.63 18.39
CA GLY A 308 27.60 -10.75 18.20
C GLY A 308 27.95 -9.33 17.81
N LYS A 309 29.02 -8.75 18.35
CA LYS A 309 29.48 -7.42 17.96
C LYS A 309 29.86 -7.33 16.47
N TYR A 310 30.52 -8.36 15.94
CA TYR A 310 30.89 -8.38 14.53
C TYR A 310 29.66 -8.61 13.63
N GLN A 311 28.72 -9.43 14.10
CA GLN A 311 27.47 -9.63 13.38
C GLN A 311 26.66 -8.33 13.27
N GLU A 312 26.54 -7.57 14.35
CA GLU A 312 25.86 -6.27 14.38
C GLU A 312 26.56 -5.25 13.46
N GLU A 313 27.92 -5.15 13.53
CA GLU A 313 28.70 -4.20 12.71
C GLU A 313 28.65 -4.54 11.21
N GLU A 314 28.87 -5.79 10.83
CA GLU A 314 28.90 -6.24 9.43
C GLU A 314 27.48 -6.47 8.84
N GLY A 315 26.49 -6.75 9.69
CA GLY A 315 25.12 -7.03 9.28
C GLY A 315 24.41 -5.82 8.67
N VAL A 316 24.63 -4.62 9.22
CA VAL A 316 23.97 -3.40 8.76
C VAL A 316 24.21 -3.12 7.27
N PRO A 317 25.44 -3.04 6.74
CA PRO A 317 25.67 -2.80 5.32
C PRO A 317 25.22 -3.98 4.44
N LEU A 318 25.31 -5.22 4.93
CA LEU A 318 24.87 -6.39 4.17
C LEU A 318 23.34 -6.43 4.03
N VAL A 319 22.60 -6.15 5.10
CA VAL A 319 21.13 -6.14 5.05
C VAL A 319 20.62 -4.99 4.19
N GLU A 320 21.25 -3.82 4.21
CA GLU A 320 20.92 -2.72 3.33
C GLU A 320 21.06 -3.11 1.85
N ALA A 321 22.20 -3.69 1.48
CA ALA A 321 22.44 -4.18 0.12
C ALA A 321 21.48 -5.32 -0.27
N PHE A 322 21.12 -6.19 0.69
CA PHE A 322 20.20 -7.30 0.47
C PHE A 322 18.75 -6.82 0.23
N LEU A 323 18.34 -5.72 0.87
CA LEU A 323 16.97 -5.20 0.82
C LEU A 323 16.73 -4.18 -0.29
N CYS A 324 17.76 -3.61 -0.92
CA CYS A 324 17.65 -2.49 -1.86
C CYS A 324 16.77 -2.76 -3.10
N ASP A 325 16.58 -4.03 -3.48
CA ASP A 325 15.79 -4.47 -4.64
C ASP A 325 14.49 -5.21 -4.27
N THR A 326 14.04 -5.09 -3.02
CA THR A 326 12.90 -5.85 -2.48
C THR A 326 11.59 -5.06 -2.45
N GLY A 327 11.63 -3.78 -2.82
CA GLY A 327 10.49 -2.87 -2.78
C GLY A 327 10.18 -2.33 -1.38
N MET A 328 11.03 -2.58 -0.39
CA MET A 328 10.93 -1.93 0.91
C MET A 328 11.34 -0.47 0.79
N ASN A 329 10.58 0.43 1.42
CA ASN A 329 10.92 1.84 1.46
C ASN A 329 12.08 2.13 2.45
N THR A 330 12.63 3.36 2.38
CA THR A 330 13.78 3.75 3.20
C THR A 330 13.52 3.59 4.71
N ASP A 331 12.36 4.00 5.21
CA ASP A 331 12.03 3.92 6.64
C ASP A 331 11.97 2.44 7.10
N GLN A 332 11.44 1.55 6.27
CA GLN A 332 11.38 0.10 6.52
C GLN A 332 12.78 -0.53 6.51
N ILE A 333 13.61 -0.20 5.53
CA ILE A 333 14.99 -0.67 5.45
C ILE A 333 15.78 -0.21 6.68
N GLU A 334 15.67 1.07 7.06
CA GLU A 334 16.35 1.61 8.25
C GLU A 334 15.89 0.91 9.54
N ARG A 335 14.60 0.56 9.65
CA ARG A 335 14.12 -0.20 10.82
C ARG A 335 14.73 -1.61 10.87
N VAL A 336 14.76 -2.34 9.75
CA VAL A 336 15.40 -3.67 9.71
C VAL A 336 16.91 -3.57 9.98
N LYS A 337 17.60 -2.58 9.42
CA LYS A 337 19.02 -2.31 9.72
C LYS A 337 19.25 -2.09 11.22
N TYR A 338 18.36 -1.30 11.86
CA TYR A 338 18.43 -1.09 13.30
C TYR A 338 18.28 -2.40 14.09
N LEU A 339 17.29 -3.23 13.74
CA LEU A 339 17.07 -4.52 14.40
C LEU A 339 18.24 -5.48 14.21
N VAL A 340 18.76 -5.60 12.99
CA VAL A 340 19.94 -6.43 12.67
C VAL A 340 21.19 -5.91 13.37
N GLY A 341 21.38 -4.60 13.42
CA GLY A 341 22.55 -3.98 14.07
C GLY A 341 22.52 -4.02 15.61
N HIS A 342 21.45 -4.54 16.23
CA HIS A 342 21.32 -4.53 17.69
C HIS A 342 20.82 -5.84 18.28
N HIS A 343 20.60 -6.90 17.48
CA HIS A 343 19.93 -8.13 17.95
C HIS A 343 20.66 -8.90 19.05
N HIS A 344 21.95 -8.64 19.27
CA HIS A 344 22.71 -9.15 20.41
C HIS A 344 22.80 -8.15 21.59
N THR A 345 22.31 -6.92 21.42
CA THR A 345 22.36 -5.87 22.45
C THR A 345 21.13 -5.95 23.33
N LEU A 346 21.27 -6.45 24.57
CA LEU A 346 20.16 -6.69 25.50
C LEU A 346 19.81 -5.49 26.40
N SER A 347 20.32 -4.30 26.08
CA SER A 347 20.06 -3.06 26.81
C SER A 347 19.52 -1.99 25.86
N GLY A 348 18.56 -1.18 26.35
CA GLY A 348 17.98 -0.14 25.49
C GLY A 348 17.08 -0.69 24.39
N ILE A 349 16.41 -1.82 24.62
CA ILE A 349 15.49 -2.44 23.65
C ILE A 349 14.34 -1.46 23.39
N GLU A 350 14.24 -1.01 22.13
CA GLU A 350 13.25 -0.02 21.69
C GLU A 350 12.30 -0.63 20.65
N GLY A 351 11.02 -0.71 21.02
CA GLY A 351 9.97 -1.28 20.19
C GLY A 351 9.71 -2.76 20.50
N ILE A 352 8.47 -3.17 20.21
CA ILE A 352 8.00 -4.53 20.48
C ILE A 352 8.63 -5.54 19.50
N ASP A 353 8.89 -5.15 18.27
CA ASP A 353 9.56 -5.94 17.24
C ASP A 353 11.00 -6.30 17.65
N TYR A 354 11.75 -5.37 18.23
CA TYR A 354 13.08 -5.64 18.74
C TYR A 354 13.03 -6.61 19.93
N GLN A 355 12.10 -6.39 20.86
CA GLN A 355 11.91 -7.29 22.00
C GLN A 355 11.62 -8.74 21.54
N ILE A 356 10.72 -8.90 20.57
CA ILE A 356 10.32 -10.21 20.04
C ILE A 356 11.48 -10.86 19.28
N LEU A 357 12.23 -10.10 18.49
CA LEU A 357 13.40 -10.64 17.77
C LEU A 357 14.40 -11.28 18.75
N ILE A 358 14.73 -10.58 19.84
CA ILE A 358 15.63 -11.10 20.89
C ILE A 358 15.08 -12.36 21.54
N GLU A 359 13.78 -12.39 21.84
CA GLU A 359 13.15 -13.55 22.47
C GLU A 359 13.13 -14.77 21.53
N ALA A 360 12.82 -14.56 20.25
CA ALA A 360 12.79 -15.59 19.23
C ALA A 360 14.19 -16.17 18.96
N ASP A 361 15.18 -15.30 18.80
CA ASP A 361 16.56 -15.70 18.59
C ASP A 361 17.10 -16.48 19.80
N TYR A 362 16.79 -16.03 21.02
CA TYR A 362 17.18 -16.76 22.22
C TYR A 362 16.58 -18.19 22.28
N ILE A 363 15.29 -18.36 21.90
CA ILE A 363 14.66 -19.68 21.88
C ILE A 363 15.40 -20.61 20.90
N ALA A 364 15.71 -20.13 19.70
CA ALA A 364 16.43 -20.91 18.69
C ALA A 364 17.83 -21.29 19.19
N ASN A 365 18.60 -20.32 19.68
CA ASN A 365 19.93 -20.51 20.21
C ASN A 365 19.96 -21.50 21.43
N ALA A 366 18.99 -21.37 22.32
CA ALA A 366 18.91 -22.25 23.52
C ALA A 366 18.63 -23.70 23.15
N LEU A 367 17.84 -23.95 22.10
CA LEU A 367 17.58 -25.28 21.54
C LEU A 367 18.83 -25.86 20.87
N GLU A 368 19.48 -25.08 20.02
CA GLU A 368 20.65 -25.51 19.25
C GLU A 368 21.85 -25.83 20.16
N ASN A 369 22.11 -24.95 21.11
CA ASN A 369 23.26 -25.07 22.03
C ASN A 369 22.94 -25.80 23.33
N ARG A 370 21.71 -26.31 23.49
CA ARG A 370 21.25 -27.05 24.66
C ARG A 370 21.54 -26.30 25.97
N TYR A 371 21.10 -25.05 26.05
CA TYR A 371 21.30 -24.23 27.25
C TYR A 371 20.72 -24.89 28.49
N ASP A 372 21.43 -24.75 29.62
CA ASP A 372 20.96 -25.32 30.88
C ASP A 372 19.72 -24.54 31.41
N ARG A 373 18.95 -25.24 32.28
CA ARG A 373 17.74 -24.70 32.89
C ARG A 373 17.96 -23.36 33.61
N LYS A 374 19.13 -23.18 34.23
CA LYS A 374 19.48 -21.95 34.97
C LYS A 374 19.65 -20.77 34.03
N ASN A 375 20.30 -20.97 32.87
CA ASN A 375 20.46 -19.97 31.84
C ASN A 375 19.09 -19.54 31.30
N ILE A 376 18.23 -20.51 30.96
CA ILE A 376 16.90 -20.25 30.43
C ILE A 376 16.02 -19.47 31.42
N LEU A 377 16.02 -19.89 32.73
CA LEU A 377 15.28 -19.15 33.75
C LEU A 377 15.83 -17.73 33.99
N ASN A 378 17.13 -17.54 33.86
CA ASN A 378 17.74 -16.23 34.00
C ASN A 378 17.29 -15.28 32.85
N PHE A 379 17.30 -15.77 31.61
CA PHE A 379 16.81 -15.00 30.45
C PHE A 379 15.32 -14.70 30.59
N LEU A 380 14.51 -15.71 30.92
CA LEU A 380 13.08 -15.59 31.16
C LEU A 380 12.74 -14.47 32.16
N ASN A 381 13.47 -14.46 33.31
CA ASN A 381 13.18 -13.51 34.38
C ASN A 381 13.72 -12.10 34.15
N LYS A 382 14.77 -11.93 33.34
CA LYS A 382 15.43 -10.62 33.16
C LYS A 382 15.16 -9.94 31.85
N ILE A 383 14.98 -10.69 30.78
CA ILE A 383 14.93 -10.14 29.41
C ILE A 383 13.55 -10.25 28.80
N VAL A 384 12.85 -11.37 28.97
CA VAL A 384 11.52 -11.59 28.37
C VAL A 384 10.52 -10.58 28.90
N LYS A 385 9.75 -9.98 27.97
CA LYS A 385 8.73 -8.97 28.25
C LYS A 385 7.39 -9.30 27.63
N THR A 386 7.36 -10.10 26.56
CA THR A 386 6.11 -10.45 25.88
C THR A 386 5.43 -11.63 26.60
N ALA A 387 4.10 -11.60 26.67
CA ALA A 387 3.33 -12.68 27.27
C ALA A 387 3.43 -13.97 26.44
N ALA A 388 3.41 -13.84 25.13
CA ALA A 388 3.56 -14.95 24.20
C ALA A 388 4.96 -15.56 24.24
N GLY A 389 6.02 -14.75 24.32
CA GLY A 389 7.39 -15.21 24.44
C GLY A 389 7.62 -15.97 25.76
N GLU A 390 7.10 -15.47 26.89
CA GLU A 390 7.12 -16.17 28.16
C GLU A 390 6.43 -17.54 28.06
N GLN A 391 5.23 -17.58 27.51
CA GLN A 391 4.46 -18.81 27.34
C GLN A 391 5.20 -19.83 26.46
N LEU A 392 5.78 -19.40 25.34
CA LEU A 392 6.52 -20.27 24.44
C LEU A 392 7.78 -20.81 25.10
N ILE A 393 8.58 -19.98 25.77
CA ILE A 393 9.79 -20.42 26.49
C ILE A 393 9.43 -21.46 27.55
N ARG A 394 8.39 -21.24 28.35
CA ARG A 394 7.92 -22.21 29.34
C ARG A 394 7.48 -23.52 28.70
N SER A 395 6.80 -23.47 27.57
CA SER A 395 6.29 -24.66 26.88
C SER A 395 7.44 -25.45 26.22
N VAL A 396 8.33 -24.76 25.50
CA VAL A 396 9.45 -25.37 24.77
C VAL A 396 10.44 -26.07 25.75
N PHE A 397 10.69 -25.47 26.91
CA PHE A 397 11.70 -25.97 27.87
C PHE A 397 11.09 -26.68 29.09
N CYS A 398 9.78 -26.94 29.09
CA CYS A 398 9.07 -27.62 30.19
C CYS A 398 9.33 -26.97 31.58
N LEU A 399 9.13 -25.64 31.67
CA LEU A 399 9.42 -24.84 32.87
C LEU A 399 8.21 -24.64 33.78
#